data_5f525d2d67ee32e79c95bf364f5746a2
#
_entry.id   5f525d2d67ee32e79c95bf364f5746a2
#
_cell.length_a   1.000
_cell.length_b   1.000
_cell.length_c   1.000
_cell.angle_alpha   90.00
_cell.angle_beta   90.00
_cell.angle_gamma   90.00
#
_symmetry.space_group_name_H-M   'P 1'
#
loop_
_entity.id
_entity.type
_entity.pdbx_description
1 polymer ?
#
loop_
_entity_poly.entity_id
_entity_poly.type
_entity_poly.pdbx_seq_one_letter_code
_entity_poly.pdbx_strand_id
1 'polypeptide(L)'
;MKKIIILLAFVTLQTALFAQGTWKLDKMHSRLQFTVTHLAVSDVEGNFKDFDVTITTTKPDFSDAKFELTANVASINTGVDMRDADLKSDHFFNVAVNPTLTFVSTDIKKTSENHYKLSGDLTIHGITKHVAMDLWYRGTITNPMSKASDSGFQLTGVIKRSDFNIGAMYPNAMLSEDVIIKADGEFSIAK
;
A
#
# COMPACT_ATOMS: atom_id res chain seq x y z
N MET A 1 -41.78 -38.08 45.53
CA MET A 1 -40.38 -38.01 45.01
C MET A 1 -40.40 -37.19 43.75
N LYS A 2 -40.00 -35.93 43.86
CA LYS A 2 -39.96 -34.96 42.68
C LYS A 2 -38.59 -35.06 41.99
N LYS A 3 -38.57 -35.51 40.75
CA LYS A 3 -37.34 -35.53 39.92
C LYS A 3 -37.13 -34.14 39.35
N ILE A 4 -36.06 -33.45 39.80
CA ILE A 4 -35.60 -32.20 39.26
C ILE A 4 -34.71 -32.54 38.04
N ILE A 5 -35.18 -32.17 36.84
CA ILE A 5 -34.39 -32.26 35.60
C ILE A 5 -33.63 -30.93 35.48
N ILE A 6 -32.32 -30.95 35.71
CA ILE A 6 -31.43 -29.80 35.46
C ILE A 6 -31.10 -29.81 33.99
N LEU A 7 -31.71 -28.88 33.26
CA LEU A 7 -31.38 -28.60 31.82
C LEU A 7 -30.11 -27.77 31.78
N LEU A 8 -28.99 -28.41 31.52
CA LEU A 8 -27.70 -27.72 31.31
C LEU A 8 -27.70 -27.07 29.93
N ALA A 9 -27.97 -25.75 29.87
CA ALA A 9 -27.87 -24.99 28.66
C ALA A 9 -26.37 -24.81 28.31
N PHE A 10 -25.92 -25.58 27.34
CA PHE A 10 -24.59 -25.40 26.72
C PHE A 10 -24.63 -24.14 25.87
N VAL A 11 -24.21 -22.99 26.42
CA VAL A 11 -23.93 -21.78 25.62
C VAL A 11 -22.63 -22.02 24.87
N THR A 12 -22.73 -22.48 23.64
CA THR A 12 -21.59 -22.52 22.73
C THR A 12 -21.22 -21.09 22.37
N LEU A 13 -20.21 -20.57 23.05
CA LEU A 13 -19.55 -19.32 22.62
C LEU A 13 -18.88 -19.58 21.27
N GLN A 14 -19.55 -19.21 20.18
CA GLN A 14 -18.93 -19.23 18.88
C GLN A 14 -17.91 -18.10 18.85
N THR A 15 -16.68 -18.39 19.26
CA THR A 15 -15.54 -17.55 18.92
C THR A 15 -15.41 -17.61 17.41
N ALA A 16 -15.77 -16.51 16.73
CA ALA A 16 -15.42 -16.33 15.34
C ALA A 16 -13.88 -16.45 15.28
N LEU A 17 -13.39 -17.59 14.81
CA LEU A 17 -12.01 -17.75 14.42
C LEU A 17 -11.82 -16.80 13.21
N PHE A 18 -11.32 -15.60 13.49
CA PHE A 18 -10.70 -14.81 12.44
C PHE A 18 -9.47 -15.61 12.01
N ALA A 19 -9.66 -16.41 10.99
CA ALA A 19 -8.56 -17.15 10.38
C ALA A 19 -7.54 -16.12 9.90
N GLN A 20 -6.25 -16.43 10.12
CA GLN A 20 -5.16 -15.69 9.50
C GLN A 20 -5.51 -15.50 8.03
N GLY A 21 -5.80 -14.25 7.65
CA GLY A 21 -6.31 -13.94 6.32
C GLY A 21 -5.20 -13.34 5.47
N THR A 22 -5.07 -13.88 4.26
CA THR A 22 -4.32 -13.21 3.20
C THR A 22 -5.31 -12.43 2.35
N TRP A 23 -5.06 -11.15 2.21
CA TRP A 23 -5.88 -10.24 1.42
C TRP A 23 -5.13 -9.89 0.14
N LYS A 24 -5.83 -9.96 -0.98
CA LYS A 24 -5.31 -9.70 -2.32
C LYS A 24 -5.89 -8.41 -2.88
N LEU A 25 -5.04 -7.66 -3.56
CA LEU A 25 -5.41 -6.40 -4.19
C LEU A 25 -6.45 -6.61 -5.29
N ASP A 26 -7.50 -5.80 -5.28
CA ASP A 26 -8.35 -5.58 -6.47
C ASP A 26 -7.68 -4.50 -7.34
N LYS A 27 -7.03 -4.93 -8.41
CA LYS A 27 -6.31 -4.04 -9.33
C LYS A 27 -7.21 -3.04 -10.05
N MET A 28 -8.51 -3.34 -10.21
CA MET A 28 -9.46 -2.46 -10.91
C MET A 28 -9.86 -1.25 -10.05
N HIS A 29 -9.85 -1.40 -8.72
CA HIS A 29 -10.27 -0.38 -7.78
C HIS A 29 -9.10 0.15 -6.92
N SER A 30 -7.85 -0.04 -7.40
CA SER A 30 -6.66 0.36 -6.67
C SER A 30 -5.74 1.24 -7.51
N ARG A 31 -4.98 2.11 -6.84
CA ARG A 31 -4.04 3.05 -7.48
C ARG A 31 -2.80 3.23 -6.63
N LEU A 32 -1.63 3.29 -7.28
CA LEU A 32 -0.36 3.68 -6.70
C LEU A 32 0.14 4.93 -7.43
N GLN A 33 0.12 6.08 -6.76
CA GLN A 33 0.34 7.40 -7.32
C GLN A 33 1.52 8.10 -6.66
N PHE A 34 2.13 9.01 -7.40
CA PHE A 34 3.12 9.95 -6.89
C PHE A 34 2.90 11.34 -7.46
N THR A 35 3.38 12.35 -6.74
CA THR A 35 3.35 13.76 -7.17
C THR A 35 4.70 14.39 -6.89
N VAL A 36 5.23 15.13 -7.85
CA VAL A 36 6.42 15.96 -7.71
C VAL A 36 6.12 17.38 -8.20
N THR A 37 6.73 18.39 -7.59
CA THR A 37 6.60 19.78 -8.06
C THR A 37 7.68 20.11 -9.06
N HIS A 38 7.29 20.63 -10.22
CA HIS A 38 8.17 21.05 -11.30
C HIS A 38 8.33 22.58 -11.29
N LEU A 39 9.58 23.06 -11.29
CA LEU A 39 9.97 24.48 -11.28
C LEU A 39 9.31 25.29 -10.14
N ALA A 40 8.91 24.64 -9.06
CA ALA A 40 8.16 25.23 -7.95
C ALA A 40 6.83 25.92 -8.33
N VAL A 41 6.28 25.64 -9.53
CA VAL A 41 5.08 26.32 -10.05
C VAL A 41 3.94 25.38 -10.42
N SER A 42 4.20 24.09 -10.62
CA SER A 42 3.16 23.11 -10.96
C SER A 42 3.49 21.71 -10.47
N ASP A 43 2.45 20.96 -10.14
CA ASP A 43 2.60 19.57 -9.77
C ASP A 43 2.45 18.66 -10.98
N VAL A 44 3.33 17.68 -11.07
CA VAL A 44 3.30 16.59 -12.03
C VAL A 44 2.90 15.32 -11.27
N GLU A 45 1.76 14.76 -11.65
CA GLU A 45 1.27 13.51 -11.12
C GLU A 45 1.63 12.34 -12.03
N GLY A 46 1.88 11.19 -11.43
CA GLY A 46 2.07 9.93 -12.13
C GLY A 46 1.57 8.76 -11.32
N ASN A 47 1.49 7.61 -11.97
CA ASN A 47 1.12 6.35 -11.32
C ASN A 47 1.90 5.18 -11.91
N PHE A 48 1.91 4.06 -11.16
CA PHE A 48 2.33 2.76 -11.68
C PHE A 48 1.07 1.95 -11.98
N LYS A 49 0.89 1.55 -13.24
CA LYS A 49 -0.32 0.83 -13.70
C LYS A 49 -0.29 -0.66 -13.36
N ASP A 50 0.90 -1.24 -13.22
CA ASP A 50 1.09 -2.65 -12.90
C ASP A 50 1.80 -2.79 -11.56
N PHE A 51 1.02 -3.09 -10.54
CA PHE A 51 1.50 -3.35 -9.18
C PHE A 51 0.61 -4.38 -8.50
N ASP A 52 1.13 -4.99 -7.46
CA ASP A 52 0.42 -5.91 -6.60
C ASP A 52 0.74 -5.62 -5.12
N VAL A 53 -0.24 -5.88 -4.27
CA VAL A 53 -0.09 -5.76 -2.81
C VAL A 53 -0.74 -6.98 -2.15
N THR A 54 -0.02 -7.58 -1.24
CA THR A 54 -0.56 -8.63 -0.36
C THR A 54 -0.58 -8.11 1.07
N ILE A 55 -1.69 -8.34 1.78
CA ILE A 55 -1.81 -8.06 3.21
C ILE A 55 -2.03 -9.38 3.94
N THR A 56 -1.25 -9.63 4.99
CA THR A 56 -1.49 -10.75 5.92
C THR A 56 -1.79 -10.19 7.30
N THR A 57 -2.84 -10.69 7.94
CA THR A 57 -3.25 -10.26 9.29
C THR A 57 -3.95 -11.38 10.05
N THR A 58 -3.88 -11.35 11.38
CA THR A 58 -4.65 -12.23 12.27
C THR A 58 -5.74 -11.45 13.01
N LYS A 59 -5.74 -10.11 12.92
CA LYS A 59 -6.66 -9.25 13.64
C LYS A 59 -7.64 -8.54 12.72
N PRO A 60 -8.90 -8.40 13.11
CA PRO A 60 -9.93 -7.76 12.30
C PRO A 60 -9.73 -6.25 12.12
N ASP A 61 -8.96 -5.61 12.99
CA ASP A 61 -8.61 -4.19 12.91
C ASP A 61 -7.30 -3.93 12.18
N PHE A 62 -6.66 -4.98 11.64
CA PHE A 62 -5.39 -4.92 10.93
C PHE A 62 -4.21 -4.34 11.73
N SER A 63 -4.29 -4.30 13.07
CA SER A 63 -3.23 -3.75 13.92
C SER A 63 -1.95 -4.59 13.98
N ASP A 64 -1.96 -5.79 13.38
CA ASP A 64 -0.81 -6.69 13.21
C ASP A 64 -0.50 -6.96 11.73
N ALA A 65 -1.10 -6.18 10.82
CA ALA A 65 -1.01 -6.44 9.39
C ALA A 65 0.40 -6.27 8.84
N LYS A 66 0.77 -7.16 7.94
CA LYS A 66 1.98 -7.07 7.12
C LYS A 66 1.57 -6.77 5.68
N PHE A 67 2.23 -5.77 5.10
CA PHE A 67 2.02 -5.32 3.74
C PHE A 67 3.25 -5.62 2.90
N GLU A 68 3.04 -6.24 1.75
CA GLU A 68 4.07 -6.50 0.75
C GLU A 68 3.60 -5.95 -0.60
N LEU A 69 4.33 -4.98 -1.15
CA LEU A 69 4.05 -4.36 -2.44
C LEU A 69 5.18 -4.65 -3.41
N THR A 70 4.81 -4.94 -4.66
CA THR A 70 5.71 -4.96 -5.81
C THR A 70 5.06 -4.18 -6.95
N ALA A 71 5.79 -3.24 -7.56
CA ALA A 71 5.35 -2.52 -8.74
C ALA A 71 6.36 -2.68 -9.88
N ASN A 72 5.84 -2.88 -11.09
CA ASN A 72 6.62 -2.89 -12.33
C ASN A 72 6.93 -1.44 -12.70
N VAL A 73 8.20 -1.05 -12.65
CA VAL A 73 8.63 0.33 -12.93
C VAL A 73 8.37 0.72 -14.39
N ALA A 74 8.40 -0.23 -15.32
CA ALA A 74 8.08 0.04 -16.74
C ALA A 74 6.61 0.46 -16.95
N SER A 75 5.74 0.23 -15.96
CA SER A 75 4.32 0.62 -16.00
C SER A 75 4.06 2.08 -15.60
N ILE A 76 5.12 2.86 -15.32
CA ILE A 76 5.01 4.27 -14.97
C ILE A 76 4.29 5.05 -16.05
N ASN A 77 3.35 5.90 -15.63
CA ASN A 77 2.55 6.69 -16.53
C ASN A 77 2.24 8.06 -15.93
N THR A 78 2.61 9.12 -16.62
CA THR A 78 2.33 10.52 -16.26
C THR A 78 1.44 11.21 -17.29
N GLY A 79 0.93 10.46 -18.30
CA GLY A 79 0.11 10.99 -19.37
C GLY A 79 0.89 11.69 -20.48
N VAL A 80 2.25 11.66 -20.45
CA VAL A 80 3.13 12.24 -21.47
C VAL A 80 4.22 11.24 -21.84
N ASP A 81 4.13 10.64 -23.02
CA ASP A 81 4.99 9.53 -23.46
C ASP A 81 6.49 9.87 -23.40
N MET A 82 6.88 11.09 -23.79
CA MET A 82 8.27 11.53 -23.76
C MET A 82 8.82 11.57 -22.33
N ARG A 83 8.03 12.05 -21.36
CA ARG A 83 8.39 12.06 -19.94
C ARG A 83 8.44 10.65 -19.38
N ASP A 84 7.48 9.80 -19.74
CA ASP A 84 7.45 8.40 -19.30
C ASP A 84 8.67 7.63 -19.83
N ALA A 85 9.13 7.94 -21.05
CA ALA A 85 10.35 7.37 -21.62
C ALA A 85 11.61 7.81 -20.84
N ASP A 86 11.71 9.11 -20.51
CA ASP A 86 12.82 9.64 -19.70
C ASP A 86 12.83 9.08 -18.28
N LEU A 87 11.66 8.98 -17.63
CA LEU A 87 11.54 8.35 -16.30
C LEU A 87 12.02 6.88 -16.29
N LYS A 88 11.89 6.15 -17.40
CA LYS A 88 12.37 4.77 -17.53
C LYS A 88 13.87 4.67 -17.81
N SER A 89 14.50 5.75 -18.27
CA SER A 89 15.93 5.80 -18.62
C SER A 89 16.83 5.75 -17.38
N ASP A 90 18.13 5.72 -17.62
CA ASP A 90 19.19 5.78 -16.60
C ASP A 90 19.28 7.15 -15.88
N HIS A 91 18.63 8.19 -16.42
CA HIS A 91 18.50 9.48 -15.74
C HIS A 91 17.64 9.40 -14.48
N PHE A 92 16.70 8.43 -14.41
CA PHE A 92 15.74 8.28 -13.32
C PHE A 92 15.72 6.85 -12.75
N PHE A 93 14.82 5.99 -13.22
CA PHE A 93 14.59 4.68 -12.61
C PHE A 93 15.51 3.59 -13.15
N ASN A 94 16.12 3.78 -14.31
CA ASN A 94 16.97 2.79 -14.98
C ASN A 94 16.29 1.40 -15.01
N VAL A 95 15.15 1.34 -15.69
CA VAL A 95 14.28 0.13 -15.70
C VAL A 95 15.00 -1.12 -16.19
N ALA A 96 15.99 -0.96 -17.08
CA ALA A 96 16.77 -2.08 -17.59
C ALA A 96 17.56 -2.81 -16.49
N VAL A 97 17.95 -2.11 -15.42
CA VAL A 97 18.68 -2.64 -14.26
C VAL A 97 17.75 -2.84 -13.06
N ASN A 98 16.79 -1.94 -12.88
CA ASN A 98 15.89 -1.89 -11.72
C ASN A 98 14.42 -2.01 -12.17
N PRO A 99 13.97 -3.19 -12.62
CA PRO A 99 12.64 -3.35 -13.21
C PRO A 99 11.50 -3.24 -12.21
N THR A 100 11.78 -3.37 -10.90
CA THR A 100 10.77 -3.40 -9.84
C THR A 100 11.06 -2.39 -8.74
N LEU A 101 9.98 -1.87 -8.17
CA LEU A 101 9.92 -1.16 -6.89
C LEU A 101 9.24 -2.07 -5.88
N THR A 102 9.74 -2.16 -4.64
CA THR A 102 9.15 -3.01 -3.60
C THR A 102 9.02 -2.27 -2.29
N PHE A 103 8.01 -2.63 -1.50
CA PHE A 103 7.88 -2.24 -0.10
C PHE A 103 7.49 -3.43 0.75
N VAL A 104 8.19 -3.64 1.86
CA VAL A 104 7.88 -4.67 2.84
C VAL A 104 7.75 -4.02 4.21
N SER A 105 6.56 -4.08 4.80
CA SER A 105 6.34 -3.51 6.12
C SER A 105 7.09 -4.29 7.20
N THR A 106 7.64 -3.55 8.17
CA THR A 106 8.34 -4.11 9.33
C THR A 106 7.60 -3.83 10.64
N ASP A 107 6.78 -2.76 10.67
CA ASP A 107 6.01 -2.37 11.84
C ASP A 107 4.71 -1.66 11.43
N ILE A 108 3.66 -1.85 12.24
CA ILE A 108 2.40 -1.12 12.13
C ILE A 108 1.96 -0.66 13.52
N LYS A 109 1.87 0.65 13.72
CA LYS A 109 1.52 1.25 15.00
C LYS A 109 0.24 2.06 14.90
N LYS A 110 -0.78 1.70 15.68
CA LYS A 110 -2.03 2.45 15.77
C LYS A 110 -1.78 3.84 16.33
N THR A 111 -2.25 4.87 15.64
CA THR A 111 -2.13 6.29 16.03
C THR A 111 -3.45 6.85 16.54
N SER A 112 -4.57 6.44 15.92
CA SER A 112 -5.92 6.77 16.35
C SER A 112 -6.90 5.71 15.82
N GLU A 113 -8.19 5.93 15.94
CA GLU A 113 -9.18 5.01 15.38
C GLU A 113 -9.01 4.88 13.87
N ASN A 114 -8.82 3.64 13.38
CA ASN A 114 -8.60 3.29 11.97
C ASN A 114 -7.39 3.97 11.29
N HIS A 115 -6.51 4.62 12.06
CA HIS A 115 -5.28 5.23 11.54
C HIS A 115 -4.05 4.59 12.17
N TYR A 116 -3.03 4.38 11.33
CA TYR A 116 -1.80 3.71 11.68
C TYR A 116 -0.60 4.44 11.09
N LYS A 117 0.55 4.29 11.73
CA LYS A 117 1.85 4.55 11.11
C LYS A 117 2.38 3.20 10.64
N LEU A 118 2.53 3.05 9.33
CA LEU A 118 3.10 1.87 8.68
C LEU A 118 4.56 2.15 8.35
N SER A 119 5.47 1.39 8.96
CA SER A 119 6.91 1.49 8.71
C SER A 119 7.39 0.27 7.95
N GLY A 120 8.40 0.44 7.10
CA GLY A 120 8.94 -0.67 6.31
C GLY A 120 10.09 -0.26 5.42
N ASP A 121 10.61 -1.24 4.72
CA ASP A 121 11.73 -1.10 3.82
C ASP A 121 11.24 -0.90 2.38
N LEU A 122 11.47 0.29 1.85
CA LEU A 122 11.15 0.69 0.49
C LEU A 122 12.42 0.57 -0.37
N THR A 123 12.33 -0.21 -1.44
CA THR A 123 13.41 -0.36 -2.41
C THR A 123 13.01 0.27 -3.74
N ILE A 124 13.74 1.29 -4.17
CA ILE A 124 13.58 1.96 -5.46
C ILE A 124 14.98 2.13 -6.06
N HIS A 125 15.11 1.94 -7.38
CA HIS A 125 16.38 2.12 -8.08
C HIS A 125 17.54 1.33 -7.45
N GLY A 126 17.27 0.13 -6.93
CA GLY A 126 18.24 -0.74 -6.25
C GLY A 126 18.65 -0.26 -4.85
N ILE A 127 18.12 0.84 -4.35
CA ILE A 127 18.43 1.40 -3.03
C ILE A 127 17.28 1.14 -2.07
N THR A 128 17.57 0.60 -0.90
CA THR A 128 16.59 0.34 0.16
C THR A 128 16.70 1.39 1.26
N LYS A 129 15.57 1.96 1.65
CA LYS A 129 15.44 2.89 2.78
C LYS A 129 14.29 2.49 3.67
N HIS A 130 14.49 2.65 4.98
CA HIS A 130 13.41 2.52 5.95
C HIS A 130 12.55 3.79 5.93
N VAL A 131 11.26 3.64 5.67
CA VAL A 131 10.30 4.75 5.59
C VAL A 131 9.11 4.51 6.50
N ALA A 132 8.42 5.60 6.89
CA ALA A 132 7.21 5.54 7.68
C ALA A 132 6.11 6.39 7.02
N MET A 133 4.97 5.79 6.75
CA MET A 133 3.85 6.39 6.04
C MET A 133 2.58 6.34 6.89
N ASP A 134 1.63 7.21 6.62
CA ASP A 134 0.32 7.21 7.25
C ASP A 134 -0.61 6.26 6.50
N LEU A 135 -1.22 5.34 7.24
CA LEU A 135 -2.16 4.36 6.73
C LEU A 135 -3.54 4.59 7.38
N TRP A 136 -4.54 4.77 6.55
CA TRP A 136 -5.94 4.82 6.97
C TRP A 136 -6.65 3.53 6.53
N TYR A 137 -7.14 2.76 7.49
CA TYR A 137 -8.06 1.64 7.27
C TYR A 137 -9.48 2.19 7.15
N ARG A 138 -10.08 2.08 5.98
CA ARG A 138 -11.40 2.65 5.66
C ARG A 138 -12.57 1.76 6.09
N GLY A 139 -12.27 0.56 6.57
CA GLY A 139 -13.24 -0.43 7.01
C GLY A 139 -13.33 -1.65 6.11
N THR A 140 -14.10 -2.63 6.57
CA THR A 140 -14.41 -3.87 5.85
C THR A 140 -15.91 -3.97 5.65
N ILE A 141 -16.33 -4.36 4.46
CA ILE A 141 -17.73 -4.62 4.11
C ILE A 141 -17.90 -6.03 3.56
N THR A 142 -19.11 -6.55 3.60
CA THR A 142 -19.48 -7.71 2.78
C THR A 142 -19.90 -7.20 1.41
N ASN A 143 -19.17 -7.58 0.37
CA ASN A 143 -19.48 -7.21 -1.00
C ASN A 143 -20.86 -7.74 -1.41
N PRO A 144 -21.78 -6.87 -1.85
CA PRO A 144 -23.16 -7.29 -2.15
C PRO A 144 -23.24 -8.25 -3.33
N MET A 145 -22.26 -8.24 -4.24
CA MET A 145 -22.23 -9.09 -5.44
C MET A 145 -21.49 -10.40 -5.18
N SER A 146 -20.24 -10.34 -4.76
CA SER A 146 -19.37 -11.51 -4.56
C SER A 146 -19.61 -12.24 -3.25
N LYS A 147 -20.25 -11.57 -2.25
CA LYS A 147 -20.41 -12.02 -0.86
C LYS A 147 -19.09 -12.23 -0.11
N ALA A 148 -17.97 -11.82 -0.71
CA ALA A 148 -16.68 -11.80 -0.06
C ALA A 148 -16.55 -10.60 0.90
N SER A 149 -15.57 -10.64 1.80
CA SER A 149 -15.19 -9.49 2.60
C SER A 149 -14.21 -8.63 1.80
N ASP A 150 -14.53 -7.35 1.64
CA ASP A 150 -13.67 -6.37 0.98
C ASP A 150 -13.26 -5.29 1.98
N SER A 151 -11.96 -4.98 2.02
CA SER A 151 -11.35 -4.00 2.93
C SER A 151 -10.70 -2.89 2.14
N GLY A 152 -10.93 -1.64 2.57
CA GLY A 152 -10.36 -0.45 1.94
C GLY A 152 -9.22 0.15 2.75
N PHE A 153 -8.16 0.60 2.05
CA PHE A 153 -7.03 1.30 2.67
C PHE A 153 -6.61 2.50 1.83
N GLN A 154 -6.11 3.52 2.51
CA GLN A 154 -5.38 4.63 1.89
C GLN A 154 -4.05 4.80 2.59
N LEU A 155 -2.97 4.88 1.82
CA LEU A 155 -1.63 5.17 2.31
C LEU A 155 -1.21 6.54 1.76
N THR A 156 -0.59 7.36 2.61
CA THR A 156 0.02 8.63 2.21
C THR A 156 1.37 8.80 2.89
N GLY A 157 2.29 9.45 2.18
CA GLY A 157 3.61 9.72 2.73
C GLY A 157 4.44 10.61 1.81
N VAL A 158 5.60 10.98 2.28
CA VAL A 158 6.58 11.74 1.51
C VAL A 158 7.92 11.03 1.58
N ILE A 159 8.56 10.87 0.44
CA ILE A 159 9.93 10.36 0.34
C ILE A 159 10.81 11.40 -0.36
N LYS A 160 12.11 11.31 -0.19
CA LYS A 160 13.07 12.13 -0.90
C LYS A 160 13.61 11.37 -2.11
N ARG A 161 13.52 11.96 -3.31
CA ARG A 161 14.05 11.31 -4.52
C ARG A 161 15.56 11.07 -4.45
N SER A 162 16.31 11.97 -3.78
CA SER A 162 17.75 11.83 -3.59
C SER A 162 18.13 10.62 -2.73
N ASP A 163 17.28 10.19 -1.79
CA ASP A 163 17.50 9.00 -0.99
C ASP A 163 17.62 7.73 -1.84
N PHE A 164 17.04 7.76 -3.05
CA PHE A 164 17.03 6.67 -4.02
C PHE A 164 17.82 6.99 -5.30
N ASN A 165 18.57 8.08 -5.30
CA ASN A 165 19.37 8.54 -6.44
C ASN A 165 18.55 8.71 -7.73
N ILE A 166 17.28 9.15 -7.62
CA ILE A 166 16.39 9.36 -8.76
C ILE A 166 16.51 10.79 -9.27
N GLY A 167 16.80 10.95 -10.58
CA GLY A 167 16.92 12.25 -11.22
C GLY A 167 18.01 13.12 -10.58
N ALA A 168 19.14 12.54 -10.17
CA ALA A 168 20.21 13.21 -9.44
C ALA A 168 20.80 14.41 -10.19
N MET A 169 20.71 14.42 -11.52
CA MET A 169 21.18 15.53 -12.36
C MET A 169 20.26 16.77 -12.31
N TYR A 170 19.04 16.64 -11.81
CA TYR A 170 18.08 17.73 -11.74
C TYR A 170 18.15 18.42 -10.38
N PRO A 171 18.49 19.74 -10.33
CA PRO A 171 18.51 20.48 -9.05
C PRO A 171 17.10 20.64 -8.49
N ASN A 172 16.98 20.80 -7.15
CA ASN A 172 15.69 20.91 -6.47
C ASN A 172 14.84 22.12 -6.91
N ALA A 173 15.46 23.12 -7.52
CA ALA A 173 14.76 24.25 -8.14
C ALA A 173 13.98 23.84 -9.42
N MET A 174 14.41 22.76 -10.08
CA MET A 174 13.73 22.24 -11.28
C MET A 174 12.74 21.11 -10.95
N LEU A 175 13.11 20.24 -10.03
CA LEU A 175 12.33 19.09 -9.62
C LEU A 175 12.38 18.98 -8.09
N SER A 176 11.23 19.00 -7.42
CA SER A 176 11.19 18.95 -5.96
C SER A 176 11.94 17.74 -5.42
N GLU A 177 12.59 17.94 -4.27
CA GLU A 177 13.23 16.87 -3.51
C GLU A 177 12.20 15.89 -2.96
N ASP A 178 11.11 16.45 -2.44
CA ASP A 178 10.03 15.68 -1.87
C ASP A 178 9.12 15.13 -2.98
N VAL A 179 8.81 13.85 -2.86
CA VAL A 179 7.85 13.13 -3.69
C VAL A 179 6.71 12.68 -2.80
N ILE A 180 5.52 13.19 -3.06
CA ILE A 180 4.31 12.78 -2.33
C ILE A 180 3.87 11.43 -2.89
N ILE A 181 3.66 10.45 -2.01
CA ILE A 181 3.13 9.14 -2.34
C ILE A 181 1.70 9.04 -1.85
N LYS A 182 0.82 8.54 -2.71
CA LYS A 182 -0.55 8.19 -2.35
C LYS A 182 -0.92 6.85 -2.98
N ALA A 183 -1.43 5.94 -2.16
CA ALA A 183 -2.01 4.70 -2.64
C ALA A 183 -3.41 4.53 -2.06
N ASP A 184 -4.36 4.19 -2.92
CA ASP A 184 -5.70 3.75 -2.55
C ASP A 184 -5.84 2.29 -2.99
N GLY A 185 -6.30 1.42 -2.09
CA GLY A 185 -6.42 -0.01 -2.37
C GLY A 185 -7.69 -0.61 -1.80
N GLU A 186 -8.34 -1.43 -2.62
CA GLU A 186 -9.39 -2.35 -2.21
C GLU A 186 -8.83 -3.77 -2.21
N PHE A 187 -9.15 -4.54 -1.18
CA PHE A 187 -8.59 -5.88 -0.97
C PHE A 187 -9.68 -6.85 -0.61
N SER A 188 -9.67 -8.00 -1.27
CA SER A 188 -10.54 -9.13 -0.93
C SER A 188 -9.76 -10.25 -0.25
N ILE A 189 -10.40 -10.94 0.68
CA ILE A 189 -9.78 -12.10 1.33
C ILE A 189 -9.55 -13.21 0.29
N ALA A 190 -8.33 -13.76 0.26
CA ALA A 190 -8.00 -14.87 -0.61
C ALA A 190 -8.78 -16.13 -0.15
N LYS A 191 -9.42 -16.81 -1.10
CA LYS A 191 -10.12 -18.08 -0.86
C LYS A 191 -9.13 -19.24 -0.85
#